data_18abcb2fe799a9869890059b9c4c7668
#
_entry.id   18abcb2fe799a9869890059b9c4c7668
#
_cell.length_a   1.000
_cell.length_b   1.000
_cell.length_c   1.000
_cell.angle_alpha   90.00
_cell.angle_beta   90.00
_cell.angle_gamma   90.00
#
_symmetry.space_group_name_H-M   'P 1'
#
loop_
_entity.id
_entity.type
_entity.pdbx_description
1 polymer ?
#
loop_
_entity_poly.entity_id
_entity_poly.type
_entity_poly.pdbx_seq_one_letter_code
_entity_poly.pdbx_strand_id
1 'polypeptide(L)'
;MKTLIVYGTRYGATAGTSDEIAKVLREQGFDVTVINAKNEKIKSISNCELVIVGSGMRMGKWTDEADDFLKKFQKELRQKKLAIFASTMKTVSEREGKTEDVAQMRKAALEDKVAQYNLHPIALGFFGGVLDYNRMGFLFKRTMGFLKPQLEKDGFRETEPDLYDLRDWEKIRSWAKELAKKARE
;
A
#
# COMPACT_ATOMS: atom_id res chain seq x y z
N MET A 1 17.38 -12.37 6.47
CA MET A 1 16.91 -11.09 7.08
C MET A 1 15.46 -11.28 7.52
N LYS A 2 15.20 -11.11 8.82
CA LYS A 2 13.84 -11.21 9.37
C LYS A 2 13.04 -9.96 9.01
N THR A 3 11.96 -10.16 8.31
CA THR A 3 11.13 -9.10 7.73
C THR A 3 9.70 -9.19 8.20
N LEU A 4 9.13 -8.07 8.59
CA LEU A 4 7.73 -7.94 8.98
C LEU A 4 7.02 -7.00 7.99
N ILE A 5 5.96 -7.48 7.38
CA ILE A 5 5.03 -6.66 6.61
C ILE A 5 3.76 -6.47 7.45
N VAL A 6 3.45 -5.23 7.79
CA VAL A 6 2.22 -4.85 8.50
C VAL A 6 1.36 -4.04 7.56
N TYR A 7 0.10 -4.40 7.44
CA TYR A 7 -0.80 -3.64 6.58
C TYR A 7 -2.17 -3.41 7.18
N GLY A 8 -2.80 -2.31 6.75
CA GLY A 8 -4.21 -2.04 6.93
C GLY A 8 -4.91 -1.98 5.57
N THR A 9 -6.08 -2.57 5.46
CA THR A 9 -6.85 -2.62 4.22
C THR A 9 -8.34 -2.44 4.46
N ARG A 10 -9.02 -1.75 3.54
CA ARG A 10 -10.48 -1.59 3.58
C ARG A 10 -11.20 -2.57 2.66
N TYR A 11 -10.66 -2.80 1.47
CA TYR A 11 -11.28 -3.59 0.41
C TYR A 11 -10.40 -4.74 -0.09
N GLY A 12 -9.30 -5.03 0.59
CA GLY A 12 -8.42 -6.18 0.27
C GLY A 12 -7.24 -5.87 -0.65
N ALA A 13 -7.21 -4.72 -1.34
CA ALA A 13 -6.13 -4.40 -2.27
C ALA A 13 -4.74 -4.44 -1.63
N THR A 14 -4.60 -3.79 -0.46
CA THR A 14 -3.32 -3.74 0.28
C THR A 14 -2.87 -5.12 0.75
N ALA A 15 -3.81 -6.02 1.08
CA ALA A 15 -3.50 -7.40 1.42
C ALA A 15 -2.79 -8.11 0.25
N GLY A 16 -3.41 -8.13 -0.94
CA GLY A 16 -2.80 -8.77 -2.12
C GLY A 16 -1.47 -8.12 -2.52
N THR A 17 -1.34 -6.79 -2.38
CA THR A 17 -0.06 -6.09 -2.59
C THR A 17 1.00 -6.56 -1.58
N SER A 18 0.63 -6.70 -0.29
CA SER A 18 1.52 -7.20 0.75
C SER A 18 1.98 -8.63 0.49
N ASP A 19 1.06 -9.49 0.03
CA ASP A 19 1.36 -10.89 -0.29
C ASP A 19 2.32 -11.00 -1.48
N GLU A 20 2.14 -10.18 -2.53
CA GLU A 20 3.05 -10.17 -3.68
C GLU A 20 4.44 -9.64 -3.30
N ILE A 21 4.52 -8.58 -2.48
CA ILE A 21 5.79 -8.09 -1.95
C ILE A 21 6.47 -9.20 -1.11
N ALA A 22 5.72 -9.88 -0.24
CA ALA A 22 6.25 -10.97 0.58
C ALA A 22 6.78 -12.13 -0.28
N LYS A 23 6.06 -12.50 -1.34
CA LYS A 23 6.48 -13.53 -2.28
C LYS A 23 7.83 -13.19 -2.90
N VAL A 24 7.96 -11.98 -3.47
CA VAL A 24 9.21 -11.54 -4.10
C VAL A 24 10.37 -11.49 -3.10
N LEU A 25 10.13 -11.01 -1.87
CA LEU A 25 11.17 -10.97 -0.84
C LEU A 25 11.59 -12.38 -0.39
N ARG A 26 10.64 -13.33 -0.25
CA ARG A 26 10.97 -14.74 0.06
C ARG A 26 11.80 -15.39 -1.04
N GLU A 27 11.48 -15.14 -2.32
CA GLU A 27 12.29 -15.56 -3.47
C GLU A 27 13.71 -15.00 -3.42
N GLN A 28 13.89 -13.84 -2.77
CA GLN A 28 15.19 -13.21 -2.50
C GLN A 28 15.84 -13.69 -1.18
N GLY A 29 15.29 -14.70 -0.50
CA GLY A 29 15.88 -15.29 0.72
C GLY A 29 15.56 -14.53 2.02
N PHE A 30 14.54 -13.67 2.04
CA PHE A 30 14.07 -13.01 3.26
C PHE A 30 13.10 -13.94 4.02
N ASP A 31 13.16 -13.91 5.36
CA ASP A 31 12.19 -14.56 6.24
C ASP A 31 11.05 -13.57 6.53
N VAL A 32 9.92 -13.73 5.84
CA VAL A 32 8.86 -12.71 5.80
C VAL A 32 7.60 -13.20 6.51
N THR A 33 7.20 -12.44 7.53
CA THR A 33 5.89 -12.53 8.20
C THR A 33 4.99 -11.40 7.69
N VAL A 34 3.74 -11.71 7.35
CA VAL A 34 2.73 -10.73 6.90
C VAL A 34 1.60 -10.68 7.90
N ILE A 35 1.27 -9.49 8.39
CA ILE A 35 0.26 -9.28 9.43
C ILE A 35 -0.74 -8.20 9.00
N ASN A 36 -2.03 -8.53 9.06
CA ASN A 36 -3.10 -7.55 9.00
C ASN A 36 -3.28 -6.92 10.39
N ALA A 37 -2.95 -5.64 10.52
CA ALA A 37 -2.98 -4.91 11.79
C ALA A 37 -4.39 -4.82 12.41
N LYS A 38 -5.45 -5.03 11.62
CA LYS A 38 -6.83 -5.10 12.12
C LYS A 38 -7.10 -6.40 12.89
N ASN A 39 -6.51 -7.49 12.44
CA ASN A 39 -6.82 -8.83 12.94
C ASN A 39 -5.89 -9.27 14.07
N GLU A 40 -4.67 -8.73 14.09
CA GLU A 40 -3.62 -9.17 15.00
C GLU A 40 -2.89 -7.99 15.65
N LYS A 41 -2.80 -8.04 16.99
CA LYS A 41 -2.08 -7.02 17.77
C LYS A 41 -0.59 -7.33 17.82
N ILE A 42 0.22 -6.53 17.15
CA ILE A 42 1.68 -6.63 17.20
C ILE A 42 2.17 -6.09 18.56
N LYS A 43 2.86 -6.95 19.30
CA LYS A 43 3.39 -6.60 20.64
C LYS A 43 4.80 -6.04 20.56
N SER A 44 5.64 -6.53 19.66
CA SER A 44 7.03 -6.14 19.50
C SER A 44 7.49 -6.30 18.05
N ILE A 45 8.41 -5.45 17.63
CA ILE A 45 9.11 -5.54 16.34
C ILE A 45 10.63 -5.72 16.53
N SER A 46 11.08 -6.00 17.76
CA SER A 46 12.51 -6.06 18.12
C SER A 46 13.30 -7.02 17.26
N ASN A 47 12.74 -8.20 16.96
CA ASN A 47 13.39 -9.26 16.20
C ASN A 47 13.37 -9.05 14.67
N CYS A 48 12.75 -7.96 14.18
CA CYS A 48 12.70 -7.66 12.76
C CYS A 48 13.83 -6.72 12.36
N GLU A 49 14.51 -7.03 11.27
CA GLU A 49 15.57 -6.18 10.68
C GLU A 49 14.98 -5.21 9.66
N LEU A 50 14.00 -5.67 8.88
CA LEU A 50 13.23 -4.88 7.93
C LEU A 50 11.76 -4.87 8.35
N VAL A 51 11.16 -3.68 8.39
CA VAL A 51 9.73 -3.51 8.59
C VAL A 51 9.13 -2.79 7.39
N ILE A 52 8.06 -3.34 6.86
CA ILE A 52 7.31 -2.76 5.74
C ILE A 52 5.91 -2.45 6.23
N VAL A 53 5.47 -1.20 6.05
CA VAL A 53 4.13 -0.77 6.48
C VAL A 53 3.32 -0.35 5.26
N GLY A 54 2.19 -1.02 5.05
CA GLY A 54 1.28 -0.76 3.96
C GLY A 54 -0.09 -0.24 4.42
N SER A 55 -0.65 0.73 3.71
CA SER A 55 -2.01 1.20 3.99
C SER A 55 -2.84 1.39 2.74
N GLY A 56 -4.09 0.97 2.81
CA GLY A 56 -5.11 1.40 1.86
C GLY A 56 -5.51 2.85 2.14
N MET A 57 -5.68 3.62 1.06
CA MET A 57 -6.11 5.02 1.13
C MET A 57 -7.60 5.16 0.86
N ARG A 58 -8.29 5.95 1.68
CA ARG A 58 -9.66 6.39 1.41
C ARG A 58 -9.81 7.85 1.80
N MET A 59 -10.29 8.68 0.87
CA MET A 59 -10.48 10.12 1.09
C MET A 59 -9.22 10.81 1.66
N GLY A 60 -8.04 10.44 1.15
CA GLY A 60 -6.77 11.01 1.57
C GLY A 60 -6.22 10.50 2.91
N LYS A 61 -6.90 9.54 3.56
CA LYS A 61 -6.51 9.02 4.89
C LYS A 61 -6.05 7.57 4.82
N TRP A 62 -5.06 7.24 5.62
CA TRP A 62 -4.64 5.88 5.93
C TRP A 62 -5.74 5.12 6.69
N THR A 63 -5.64 3.81 6.76
CA THR A 63 -6.41 3.01 7.71
C THR A 63 -5.90 3.29 9.11
N ASP A 64 -6.82 3.33 10.09
CA ASP A 64 -6.48 3.67 11.47
C ASP A 64 -5.48 2.68 12.06
N GLU A 65 -5.64 1.39 11.78
CA GLU A 65 -4.77 0.32 12.28
C GLU A 65 -3.32 0.42 11.76
N ALA A 66 -3.12 0.84 10.52
CA ALA A 66 -1.76 1.04 9.98
C ALA A 66 -1.13 2.33 10.52
N ASP A 67 -1.93 3.38 10.70
CA ASP A 67 -1.49 4.63 11.29
C ASP A 67 -1.14 4.47 12.78
N ASP A 68 -1.96 3.75 13.53
CA ASP A 68 -1.72 3.40 14.94
C ASP A 68 -0.44 2.58 15.10
N PHE A 69 -0.15 1.67 14.15
CA PHE A 69 1.10 0.92 14.16
C PHE A 69 2.31 1.85 14.01
N LEU A 70 2.30 2.78 13.06
CA LEU A 70 3.38 3.77 12.90
C LEU A 70 3.55 4.61 14.15
N LYS A 71 2.46 5.10 14.73
CA LYS A 71 2.45 5.90 15.95
C LYS A 71 3.01 5.13 17.13
N LYS A 72 2.59 3.87 17.31
CA LYS A 72 3.03 3.02 18.43
C LYS A 72 4.52 2.73 18.39
N PHE A 73 5.03 2.37 17.20
CA PHE A 73 6.40 1.89 17.02
C PHE A 73 7.36 2.94 16.44
N GLN A 74 6.96 4.22 16.36
CA GLN A 74 7.75 5.27 15.70
C GLN A 74 9.21 5.36 16.17
N LYS A 75 9.47 5.16 17.47
CA LYS A 75 10.83 5.20 18.04
C LYS A 75 11.68 4.03 17.57
N GLU A 76 11.12 2.83 17.56
CA GLU A 76 11.80 1.62 17.13
C GLU A 76 12.00 1.61 15.61
N LEU A 77 11.01 2.06 14.84
CA LEU A 77 11.05 2.14 13.37
C LEU A 77 12.17 3.06 12.85
N ARG A 78 12.53 4.08 13.60
CA ARG A 78 13.67 4.97 13.26
C ARG A 78 15.03 4.25 13.31
N GLN A 79 15.12 3.13 14.01
CA GLN A 79 16.34 2.36 14.18
C GLN A 79 16.38 1.11 13.28
N LYS A 80 15.38 0.93 12.43
CA LYS A 80 15.24 -0.25 11.56
C LYS A 80 15.24 0.16 10.09
N LYS A 81 15.60 -0.79 9.23
CA LYS A 81 15.30 -0.63 7.81
C LYS A 81 13.78 -0.61 7.66
N LEU A 82 13.26 0.49 7.16
CA LEU A 82 11.82 0.75 7.01
C LEU A 82 11.46 0.97 5.56
N ALA A 83 10.39 0.34 5.10
CA ALA A 83 9.74 0.71 3.85
C ALA A 83 8.27 1.00 4.09
N ILE A 84 7.71 1.91 3.33
CA ILE A 84 6.31 2.33 3.46
C ILE A 84 5.66 2.30 2.08
N PHE A 85 4.43 1.79 2.00
CA PHE A 85 3.65 1.91 0.78
C PHE A 85 2.19 2.27 1.03
N ALA A 86 1.58 2.91 0.05
CA ALA A 86 0.17 3.23 0.03
C ALA A 86 -0.50 2.66 -1.22
N SER A 87 -1.72 2.12 -1.06
CA SER A 87 -2.57 1.66 -2.15
C SER A 87 -3.76 2.61 -2.31
N THR A 88 -3.96 3.13 -3.53
CA THR A 88 -4.99 4.12 -3.82
C THR A 88 -5.67 3.85 -5.16
N MET A 89 -6.91 4.34 -5.32
CA MET A 89 -7.60 4.30 -6.61
C MET A 89 -7.12 5.40 -7.58
N LYS A 90 -6.38 6.40 -7.12
CA LYS A 90 -6.01 7.58 -7.94
C LYS A 90 -4.80 7.39 -8.87
N THR A 91 -4.17 6.23 -8.89
CA THR A 91 -3.21 5.90 -9.96
C THR A 91 -3.86 5.87 -11.35
N VAL A 92 -5.19 5.80 -11.42
CA VAL A 92 -5.97 6.02 -12.66
C VAL A 92 -5.70 7.42 -13.23
N SER A 93 -5.56 8.43 -12.38
CA SER A 93 -5.30 9.81 -12.80
C SER A 93 -3.92 10.00 -13.47
N GLU A 94 -2.94 9.12 -13.24
CA GLU A 94 -1.64 9.13 -13.96
C GLU A 94 -1.85 8.87 -15.46
N ARG A 95 -2.76 7.95 -15.80
CA ARG A 95 -3.09 7.62 -17.19
C ARG A 95 -3.91 8.72 -17.88
N GLU A 96 -4.65 9.51 -17.11
CA GLU A 96 -5.41 10.66 -17.59
C GLU A 96 -4.55 11.93 -17.79
N GLY A 97 -3.23 11.86 -17.56
CA GLY A 97 -2.33 13.02 -17.67
C GLY A 97 -2.41 14.01 -16.50
N LYS A 98 -3.13 13.68 -15.42
CA LYS A 98 -3.23 14.49 -14.18
C LYS A 98 -2.08 14.18 -13.22
N THR A 99 -0.86 14.32 -13.69
CA THR A 99 0.36 13.98 -12.92
C THR A 99 0.53 14.82 -11.66
N GLU A 100 0.06 16.06 -11.67
CA GLU A 100 0.16 16.97 -10.52
C GLU A 100 -0.73 16.53 -9.35
N ASP A 101 -1.99 16.13 -9.63
CA ASP A 101 -2.91 15.58 -8.63
C ASP A 101 -2.36 14.31 -8.00
N VAL A 102 -1.75 13.44 -8.80
CA VAL A 102 -1.13 12.19 -8.34
C VAL A 102 0.10 12.47 -7.48
N ALA A 103 0.93 13.44 -7.87
CA ALA A 103 2.10 13.84 -7.09
C ALA A 103 1.71 14.41 -5.72
N GLN A 104 0.68 15.27 -5.66
CA GLN A 104 0.15 15.79 -4.39
C GLN A 104 -0.38 14.68 -3.50
N MET A 105 -1.10 13.71 -4.06
CA MET A 105 -1.60 12.58 -3.28
C MET A 105 -0.51 11.65 -2.80
N ARG A 106 0.47 11.38 -3.64
CA ARG A 106 1.64 10.60 -3.24
C ARG A 106 2.36 11.27 -2.08
N LYS A 107 2.55 12.60 -2.19
CA LYS A 107 3.13 13.41 -1.11
C LYS A 107 2.31 13.26 0.18
N ALA A 108 1.01 13.51 0.14
CA ALA A 108 0.14 13.40 1.31
C ALA A 108 0.06 11.97 1.88
N ALA A 109 0.10 10.96 1.00
CA ALA A 109 0.02 9.56 1.41
C ALA A 109 1.32 9.03 2.03
N LEU A 110 2.47 9.51 1.60
CA LEU A 110 3.78 8.95 1.95
C LEU A 110 4.68 9.98 2.65
N GLU A 111 5.03 11.06 1.98
CA GLU A 111 6.04 12.00 2.48
C GLU A 111 5.55 12.75 3.73
N ASP A 112 4.29 13.23 3.72
CA ASP A 112 3.71 13.90 4.89
C ASP A 112 3.53 12.92 6.06
N LYS A 113 3.25 11.62 5.78
CA LYS A 113 3.17 10.57 6.79
C LYS A 113 4.55 10.26 7.39
N VAL A 114 5.58 10.18 6.57
CA VAL A 114 6.99 10.04 6.98
C VAL A 114 7.39 11.22 7.88
N ALA A 115 7.09 12.44 7.47
CA ALA A 115 7.39 13.65 8.25
C ALA A 115 6.62 13.68 9.58
N GLN A 116 5.33 13.32 9.57
CA GLN A 116 4.49 13.29 10.77
C GLN A 116 5.10 12.45 11.91
N TYR A 117 5.71 11.33 11.58
CA TYR A 117 6.31 10.41 12.56
C TYR A 117 7.85 10.50 12.60
N ASN A 118 8.45 11.45 11.87
CA ASN A 118 9.90 11.61 11.75
C ASN A 118 10.60 10.27 11.43
N LEU A 119 10.14 9.61 10.37
CA LEU A 119 10.64 8.31 9.92
C LEU A 119 11.65 8.48 8.78
N HIS A 120 12.50 7.47 8.57
CA HIS A 120 13.52 7.48 7.51
C HIS A 120 13.43 6.19 6.67
N PRO A 121 12.39 6.03 5.85
CA PRO A 121 12.22 4.83 5.03
C PRO A 121 13.28 4.75 3.91
N ILE A 122 13.81 3.55 3.68
CA ILE A 122 14.72 3.25 2.56
C ILE A 122 13.98 3.12 1.22
N ALA A 123 12.65 2.93 1.27
CA ALA A 123 11.82 2.87 0.08
C ALA A 123 10.40 3.35 0.36
N LEU A 124 9.82 4.06 -0.61
CA LEU A 124 8.43 4.48 -0.65
C LEU A 124 7.73 3.88 -1.87
N GLY A 125 6.59 3.21 -1.67
CA GLY A 125 5.77 2.61 -2.72
C GLY A 125 4.40 3.29 -2.85
N PHE A 126 4.00 3.64 -4.07
CA PHE A 126 2.69 4.18 -4.36
C PHE A 126 2.05 3.35 -5.46
N PHE A 127 0.98 2.61 -5.11
CA PHE A 127 0.42 1.57 -5.94
C PHE A 127 -1.08 1.77 -6.20
N GLY A 128 -1.56 1.19 -7.29
CA GLY A 128 -2.98 1.04 -7.55
C GLY A 128 -3.67 0.20 -6.49
N GLY A 129 -4.96 0.42 -6.36
CA GLY A 129 -5.84 -0.35 -5.48
C GLY A 129 -6.79 -1.25 -6.26
N VAL A 130 -7.83 -1.67 -5.58
CA VAL A 130 -8.96 -2.41 -6.17
C VAL A 130 -10.22 -1.59 -5.97
N LEU A 131 -10.97 -1.42 -7.02
CA LEU A 131 -12.29 -0.78 -7.00
C LEU A 131 -13.34 -1.88 -7.03
N ASP A 132 -13.89 -2.18 -5.87
CA ASP A 132 -14.92 -3.21 -5.68
C ASP A 132 -16.27 -2.56 -5.39
N TYR A 133 -17.09 -2.45 -6.42
CA TYR A 133 -18.44 -1.86 -6.31
C TYR A 133 -19.38 -2.73 -5.45
N ASN A 134 -19.09 -4.03 -5.30
CA ASN A 134 -19.94 -4.93 -4.49
C ASN A 134 -19.81 -4.64 -2.99
N ARG A 135 -18.66 -4.10 -2.58
CA ARG A 135 -18.40 -3.72 -1.17
C ARG A 135 -18.72 -2.26 -0.87
N MET A 136 -19.26 -1.51 -1.84
CA MET A 136 -19.65 -0.12 -1.65
C MET A 136 -21.10 -0.02 -1.19
N GLY A 137 -21.37 0.88 -0.25
CA GLY A 137 -22.75 1.24 0.09
C GLY A 137 -23.48 1.84 -1.12
N PHE A 138 -24.79 1.65 -1.19
CA PHE A 138 -25.64 2.00 -2.34
C PHE A 138 -25.40 3.44 -2.86
N LEU A 139 -25.36 4.42 -1.97
CA LEU A 139 -25.12 5.82 -2.36
C LEU A 139 -23.73 6.03 -2.98
N PHE A 140 -22.69 5.38 -2.40
CA PHE A 140 -21.34 5.50 -2.90
C PHE A 140 -21.15 4.73 -4.21
N LYS A 141 -21.78 3.57 -4.35
CA LYS A 141 -21.83 2.81 -5.62
C LYS A 141 -22.44 3.65 -6.75
N ARG A 142 -23.54 4.37 -6.48
CA ARG A 142 -24.17 5.24 -7.46
C ARG A 142 -23.29 6.42 -7.86
N THR A 143 -22.65 7.09 -6.89
CA THR A 143 -21.74 8.23 -7.18
C THR A 143 -20.45 7.82 -7.86
N MET A 144 -19.97 6.59 -7.65
CA MET A 144 -18.74 6.09 -8.27
C MET A 144 -18.99 5.37 -9.60
N GLY A 145 -20.26 5.07 -9.93
CA GLY A 145 -20.61 4.38 -11.17
C GLY A 145 -20.23 5.12 -12.44
N PHE A 146 -20.13 6.46 -12.39
CA PHE A 146 -19.65 7.28 -13.52
C PHE A 146 -18.20 7.03 -13.89
N LEU A 147 -17.39 6.42 -13.01
CA LEU A 147 -16.01 6.09 -13.30
C LEU A 147 -15.86 4.85 -14.18
N LYS A 148 -16.87 3.97 -14.26
CA LYS A 148 -16.77 2.74 -15.06
C LYS A 148 -16.41 2.99 -16.53
N PRO A 149 -17.12 3.89 -17.27
CA PRO A 149 -16.77 4.18 -18.66
C PRO A 149 -15.35 4.75 -18.82
N GLN A 150 -14.89 5.52 -17.82
CA GLN A 150 -13.54 6.08 -17.82
C GLN A 150 -12.49 4.99 -17.59
N LEU A 151 -12.71 4.09 -16.62
CA LEU A 151 -11.84 2.95 -16.37
C LEU A 151 -11.66 2.06 -17.60
N GLU A 152 -12.77 1.76 -18.29
CA GLU A 152 -12.76 0.97 -19.52
C GLU A 152 -12.00 1.67 -20.65
N LYS A 153 -12.19 2.99 -20.80
CA LYS A 153 -11.45 3.83 -21.75
C LYS A 153 -9.95 3.84 -21.46
N ASP A 154 -9.57 3.82 -20.18
CA ASP A 154 -8.19 3.76 -19.72
C ASP A 154 -7.59 2.34 -19.80
N GLY A 155 -8.34 1.39 -20.34
CA GLY A 155 -7.90 0.02 -20.58
C GLY A 155 -8.01 -0.91 -19.38
N PHE A 156 -8.66 -0.46 -18.28
CA PHE A 156 -9.00 -1.37 -17.19
C PHE A 156 -10.24 -2.19 -17.56
N ARG A 157 -10.20 -3.46 -17.23
CA ARG A 157 -11.32 -4.39 -17.43
C ARG A 157 -11.83 -4.87 -16.08
N GLU A 158 -13.11 -5.16 -16.01
CA GLU A 158 -13.65 -5.91 -14.88
C GLU A 158 -12.93 -7.27 -14.80
N THR A 159 -12.37 -7.58 -13.66
CA THR A 159 -11.76 -8.88 -13.36
C THR A 159 -12.82 -9.87 -12.85
N GLU A 160 -13.85 -9.35 -12.20
CA GLU A 160 -15.09 -10.00 -11.80
C GLU A 160 -16.22 -8.96 -11.93
N PRO A 161 -17.49 -9.35 -11.97
CA PRO A 161 -18.60 -8.39 -12.05
C PRO A 161 -18.49 -7.30 -10.98
N ASP A 162 -18.48 -6.05 -11.42
CA ASP A 162 -18.35 -4.87 -10.54
C ASP A 162 -17.01 -4.74 -9.78
N LEU A 163 -15.92 -5.41 -10.25
CA LEU A 163 -14.60 -5.35 -9.65
C LEU A 163 -13.53 -4.98 -10.68
N TYR A 164 -12.76 -3.94 -10.39
CA TYR A 164 -11.62 -3.50 -11.20
C TYR A 164 -10.33 -3.57 -10.38
N ASP A 165 -9.33 -4.28 -10.89
CA ASP A 165 -7.98 -4.31 -10.33
C ASP A 165 -7.12 -3.26 -11.02
N LEU A 166 -6.75 -2.20 -10.28
CA LEU A 166 -5.94 -1.08 -10.77
C LEU A 166 -4.46 -1.24 -10.44
N ARG A 167 -4.07 -2.39 -9.89
CA ARG A 167 -2.68 -2.65 -9.49
C ARG A 167 -1.82 -2.95 -10.72
N ASP A 168 -0.66 -2.34 -10.74
CA ASP A 168 0.44 -2.69 -11.64
C ASP A 168 1.36 -3.69 -10.92
N TRP A 169 1.16 -4.97 -11.21
CA TRP A 169 1.90 -6.06 -10.59
C TRP A 169 3.40 -6.03 -10.92
N GLU A 170 3.78 -5.57 -12.11
CA GLU A 170 5.20 -5.44 -12.50
C GLU A 170 5.87 -4.33 -11.71
N LYS A 171 5.21 -3.19 -11.53
CA LYS A 171 5.67 -2.09 -10.70
C LYS A 171 5.85 -2.53 -9.24
N ILE A 172 4.91 -3.31 -8.69
CA ILE A 172 4.97 -3.85 -7.33
C ILE A 172 6.17 -4.80 -7.18
N ARG A 173 6.34 -5.74 -8.12
CA ARG A 173 7.46 -6.71 -8.10
C ARG A 173 8.81 -6.02 -8.26
N SER A 174 8.90 -5.06 -9.18
CA SER A 174 10.12 -4.26 -9.38
C SER A 174 10.51 -3.50 -8.13
N TRP A 175 9.53 -2.83 -7.50
CA TRP A 175 9.75 -2.13 -6.24
C TRP A 175 10.22 -3.08 -5.12
N ALA A 176 9.63 -4.27 -5.01
CA ALA A 176 10.04 -5.26 -4.00
C ALA A 176 11.47 -5.78 -4.23
N LYS A 177 11.87 -5.98 -5.49
CA LYS A 177 13.25 -6.36 -5.85
C LYS A 177 14.25 -5.25 -5.50
N GLU A 178 13.92 -4.00 -5.81
CA GLU A 178 14.77 -2.85 -5.44
C GLU A 178 14.85 -2.65 -3.92
N LEU A 179 13.73 -2.87 -3.21
CA LEU A 179 13.74 -2.87 -1.74
C LEU A 179 14.67 -3.94 -1.19
N ALA A 180 14.65 -5.16 -1.75
CA ALA A 180 15.54 -6.24 -1.33
C ALA A 180 17.03 -5.87 -1.48
N LYS A 181 17.40 -5.16 -2.54
CA LYS A 181 18.77 -4.65 -2.74
C LYS A 181 19.13 -3.63 -1.67
N LYS A 182 18.33 -2.57 -1.53
CA LYS A 182 18.54 -1.51 -0.52
C LYS A 182 18.57 -2.03 0.92
N ALA A 183 17.80 -3.09 1.19
CA ALA A 183 17.78 -3.69 2.52
C ALA A 183 19.06 -4.47 2.86
N ARG A 184 19.89 -4.85 1.87
CA ARG A 184 21.16 -5.52 2.06
C ARG A 184 22.37 -4.57 2.18
N GLU A 185 22.21 -3.34 1.72
CA GLU A 185 23.16 -2.24 1.92
C GLU A 185 23.15 -1.75 3.38
#